data_1d5af264c23dec1884150f586c914284
#
_entry.id   1d5af264c23dec1884150f586c914284
#
_cell.length_a   1.000
_cell.length_b   1.000
_cell.length_c   1.000
_cell.angle_alpha   90.00
_cell.angle_beta   90.00
_cell.angle_gamma   90.00
#
_symmetry.space_group_name_H-M   'P 1'
#
loop_
_entity.id
_entity.type
_entity.pdbx_description
1 polymer ?
#
loop_
_entity_poly.entity_id
_entity_poly.type
_entity_poly.pdbx_seq_one_letter_code
_entity_poly.pdbx_strand_id
1 'polypeptide(L)'
;EHGAIQKTPGYKEVMASCPVAPYYITNLVAGSTSYWIVGGLTKIYVHNGSVWTDITRTSGDYSATARAGWVSTVLAGVLIMTNGVDDPQFWALSSGVPSIGTKMADLTNWPASTECKSIKAFRSFLIALNVTESGTKYSNVVKWSTEAAIQTVPSSWDETSATVDAGEYELADSKGAILDGLPLTDKFMIYKEDSVY
;
A
#
# COMPACT_ATOMS: atom_id res chain seq x y z
N GLU A 1 -43.81 -29.64 -2.60
CA GLU A 1 -42.37 -29.86 -2.35
C GLU A 1 -42.04 -29.18 -1.02
N HIS A 2 -41.67 -29.94 -0.02
CA HIS A 2 -41.22 -29.40 1.26
C HIS A 2 -39.72 -29.10 1.13
N GLY A 3 -39.32 -27.83 1.10
CA GLY A 3 -37.94 -27.42 1.11
C GLY A 3 -37.23 -27.97 2.36
N ALA A 4 -36.14 -28.70 2.16
CA ALA A 4 -35.31 -29.18 3.26
C ALA A 4 -34.52 -27.98 3.86
N ILE A 5 -34.66 -27.81 5.19
CA ILE A 5 -33.80 -26.88 5.93
C ILE A 5 -32.42 -27.54 6.04
N GLN A 6 -31.46 -27.06 5.31
CA GLN A 6 -30.10 -27.56 5.39
C GLN A 6 -29.29 -26.72 6.40
N LYS A 7 -28.66 -27.36 7.36
CA LYS A 7 -27.79 -26.71 8.33
C LYS A 7 -26.59 -26.12 7.61
N THR A 8 -26.36 -24.83 7.76
CA THR A 8 -25.13 -24.18 7.27
C THR A 8 -23.92 -24.85 7.93
N PRO A 9 -22.89 -25.24 7.17
CA PRO A 9 -21.65 -25.74 7.77
C PRO A 9 -21.11 -24.73 8.79
N GLY A 10 -20.69 -25.21 9.94
CA GLY A 10 -20.04 -24.36 10.94
C GLY A 10 -18.75 -23.78 10.42
N TYR A 11 -18.35 -22.63 10.94
CA TYR A 11 -17.03 -22.07 10.67
C TYR A 11 -15.94 -22.96 11.29
N LYS A 12 -14.85 -23.16 10.53
CA LYS A 12 -13.66 -23.83 11.03
C LYS A 12 -12.53 -22.80 11.04
N GLU A 13 -11.83 -22.69 12.16
CA GLU A 13 -10.59 -21.93 12.22
C GLU A 13 -9.55 -22.57 11.30
N VAL A 14 -9.00 -21.79 10.38
CA VAL A 14 -7.97 -22.22 9.40
C VAL A 14 -6.61 -21.62 9.67
N MET A 15 -6.54 -20.61 10.55
CA MET A 15 -5.32 -19.93 10.98
C MET A 15 -5.42 -19.62 12.47
N ALA A 16 -4.30 -19.59 13.16
CA ALA A 16 -4.26 -19.11 14.54
C ALA A 16 -4.72 -17.64 14.62
N SER A 17 -5.21 -17.23 15.78
CA SER A 17 -5.67 -15.85 16.01
C SER A 17 -4.61 -14.84 15.65
N CYS A 18 -5.02 -13.77 14.95
CA CYS A 18 -4.12 -12.69 14.60
C CYS A 18 -3.56 -12.00 15.86
N PRO A 19 -2.23 -11.75 15.93
CA PRO A 19 -1.61 -11.15 17.12
C PRO A 19 -2.01 -9.69 17.40
N VAL A 20 -2.62 -9.00 16.42
CA VAL A 20 -3.08 -7.61 16.54
C VAL A 20 -4.53 -7.48 16.08
N ALA A 21 -5.21 -6.44 16.53
CA ALA A 21 -6.51 -6.06 15.98
C ALA A 21 -6.35 -5.73 14.48
N PRO A 22 -7.06 -6.43 13.58
CA PRO A 22 -6.91 -6.24 12.15
C PRO A 22 -7.71 -5.01 11.69
N TYR A 23 -7.02 -3.95 11.32
CA TYR A 23 -7.61 -2.77 10.68
C TYR A 23 -7.52 -2.83 9.15
N TYR A 24 -6.63 -3.66 8.65
CA TYR A 24 -6.43 -3.88 7.23
C TYR A 24 -5.94 -5.29 6.96
N ILE A 25 -6.38 -5.86 5.86
CA ILE A 25 -5.87 -7.14 5.38
C ILE A 25 -5.63 -7.08 3.88
N THR A 26 -4.51 -7.60 3.45
CA THR A 26 -4.18 -7.80 2.04
C THR A 26 -3.48 -9.14 1.85
N ASN A 27 -3.33 -9.53 0.61
CA ASN A 27 -2.70 -10.81 0.26
C ASN A 27 -1.66 -10.58 -0.83
N LEU A 28 -0.56 -11.31 -0.74
CA LEU A 28 0.48 -11.38 -1.75
C LEU A 28 0.77 -12.83 -2.06
N VAL A 29 0.72 -13.20 -3.33
CA VAL A 29 1.07 -14.53 -3.80
C VAL A 29 2.46 -14.48 -4.45
N ALA A 30 3.37 -15.31 -3.98
CA ALA A 30 4.70 -15.45 -4.56
C ALA A 30 5.05 -16.94 -4.70
N GLY A 31 5.22 -17.38 -5.94
CA GLY A 31 5.36 -18.80 -6.23
C GLY A 31 4.13 -19.58 -5.79
N SER A 32 4.34 -20.60 -4.96
CA SER A 32 3.25 -21.41 -4.36
C SER A 32 2.79 -20.93 -3.00
N THR A 33 3.37 -19.85 -2.46
CA THR A 33 3.05 -19.35 -1.12
C THR A 33 2.11 -18.15 -1.21
N SER A 34 1.03 -18.22 -0.44
CA SER A 34 0.12 -17.11 -0.21
C SER A 34 0.42 -16.48 1.14
N TYR A 35 0.78 -15.22 1.12
CA TYR A 35 1.06 -14.41 2.30
C TYR A 35 -0.16 -13.55 2.62
N TRP A 36 -0.69 -13.67 3.83
CA TRP A 36 -1.75 -12.81 4.35
C TRP A 36 -1.14 -11.75 5.24
N ILE A 37 -1.23 -10.50 4.84
CA ILE A 37 -0.62 -9.37 5.53
C ILE A 37 -1.73 -8.60 6.27
N VAL A 38 -1.52 -8.39 7.56
CA VAL A 38 -2.46 -7.66 8.42
C VAL A 38 -1.80 -6.40 8.96
N GLY A 39 -2.41 -5.26 8.69
CA GLY A 39 -2.05 -3.98 9.29
C GLY A 39 -2.90 -3.72 10.55
N GLY A 40 -2.22 -3.59 11.69
CA GLY A 40 -2.75 -3.01 12.91
C GLY A 40 -2.52 -1.51 12.98
N LEU A 41 -2.77 -0.89 14.14
CA LEU A 41 -2.47 0.55 14.32
C LEU A 41 -0.98 0.82 14.47
N THR A 42 -0.25 -0.10 15.08
CA THR A 42 1.17 0.08 15.41
C THR A 42 2.07 -0.95 14.74
N LYS A 43 1.54 -2.08 14.30
CA LYS A 43 2.33 -3.21 13.79
C LYS A 43 1.73 -3.82 12.54
N ILE A 44 2.60 -4.46 11.75
CA ILE A 44 2.22 -5.26 10.58
C ILE A 44 2.66 -6.69 10.82
N TYR A 45 1.74 -7.63 10.59
CA TYR A 45 2.00 -9.07 10.66
C TYR A 45 1.73 -9.75 9.33
N VAL A 46 2.48 -10.80 9.06
CA VAL A 46 2.25 -11.68 7.92
C VAL A 46 2.01 -13.11 8.38
N HIS A 47 1.09 -13.81 7.72
CA HIS A 47 0.87 -15.24 7.85
C HIS A 47 1.20 -15.95 6.54
N ASN A 48 2.05 -16.96 6.58
CA ASN A 48 2.52 -17.70 5.41
C ASN A 48 1.80 -19.04 5.18
N GLY A 49 0.64 -19.22 5.81
CA GLY A 49 -0.10 -20.48 5.84
C GLY A 49 0.19 -21.34 7.07
N SER A 50 1.23 -21.03 7.84
CA SER A 50 1.64 -21.81 9.02
C SER A 50 1.78 -20.97 10.29
N VAL A 51 2.36 -19.77 10.21
CA VAL A 51 2.71 -18.96 11.39
C VAL A 51 2.52 -17.48 11.11
N TRP A 52 2.11 -16.74 12.14
CA TRP A 52 2.15 -15.28 12.16
C TRP A 52 3.56 -14.79 12.49
N THR A 53 4.07 -13.86 11.72
CA THR A 53 5.37 -13.23 11.94
C THR A 53 5.21 -11.72 11.93
N ASP A 54 5.81 -11.04 12.91
CA ASP A 54 5.90 -9.57 12.95
C ASP A 54 6.89 -9.10 11.89
N ILE A 55 6.38 -8.37 10.90
CA ILE A 55 7.18 -7.74 9.84
C ILE A 55 7.19 -6.21 9.94
N THR A 56 6.81 -5.66 11.08
CA THR A 56 6.92 -4.23 11.37
C THR A 56 8.33 -3.72 11.07
N ARG A 57 8.44 -2.51 10.53
CA ARG A 57 9.74 -1.87 10.25
C ARG A 57 10.64 -1.83 11.48
N THR A 58 11.96 -1.80 11.26
CA THR A 58 12.95 -1.78 12.35
C THR A 58 13.07 -0.40 13.00
N SER A 59 12.65 0.67 12.33
CA SER A 59 12.69 2.05 12.82
C SER A 59 11.64 2.35 13.91
N GLY A 60 10.76 1.39 14.21
CA GLY A 60 9.78 1.50 15.30
C GLY A 60 8.34 1.23 14.87
N ASP A 61 7.44 1.38 15.79
CA ASP A 61 6.01 1.18 15.59
C ASP A 61 5.42 2.24 14.64
N TYR A 62 4.30 1.92 14.01
CA TYR A 62 3.54 2.84 13.17
C TYR A 62 2.62 3.74 13.99
N SER A 63 2.19 4.84 13.39
CA SER A 63 1.24 5.80 13.95
C SER A 63 -0.11 5.78 13.22
N ALA A 64 -0.48 4.62 12.65
CA ALA A 64 -1.74 4.48 11.93
C ALA A 64 -2.94 4.75 12.85
N THR A 65 -3.99 5.30 12.29
CA THR A 65 -5.23 5.57 13.01
C THR A 65 -6.38 4.74 12.43
N ALA A 66 -7.41 4.49 13.22
CA ALA A 66 -8.59 3.76 12.76
C ALA A 66 -9.34 4.47 11.60
N ARG A 67 -9.11 5.78 11.42
CA ARG A 67 -9.68 6.59 10.33
C ARG A 67 -8.80 6.64 9.09
N ALA A 68 -7.48 6.69 9.27
CA ALA A 68 -6.50 6.64 8.20
C ALA A 68 -6.11 5.16 8.03
N GLY A 69 -6.94 4.42 7.32
CA GLY A 69 -6.72 3.00 7.07
C GLY A 69 -5.51 2.76 6.17
N TRP A 70 -4.89 1.61 6.32
CA TRP A 70 -3.87 1.15 5.41
C TRP A 70 -4.39 1.01 4.00
N VAL A 71 -3.57 1.34 3.03
CA VAL A 71 -3.76 1.07 1.61
C VAL A 71 -2.55 0.30 1.12
N SER A 72 -2.75 -0.68 0.25
CA SER A 72 -1.64 -1.41 -0.36
C SER A 72 -1.73 -1.49 -1.86
N THR A 73 -0.59 -1.74 -2.48
CA THR A 73 -0.45 -2.09 -3.88
C THR A 73 0.74 -3.04 -4.04
N VAL A 74 0.82 -3.70 -5.18
CA VAL A 74 1.99 -4.52 -5.53
C VAL A 74 2.61 -3.95 -6.80
N LEU A 75 3.85 -3.53 -6.71
CA LEU A 75 4.64 -3.07 -7.84
C LEU A 75 5.74 -4.09 -8.13
N ALA A 76 5.75 -4.66 -9.33
CA ALA A 76 6.80 -5.56 -9.80
C ALA A 76 7.16 -6.70 -8.83
N GLY A 77 6.18 -7.20 -8.07
CA GLY A 77 6.34 -8.26 -7.07
C GLY A 77 6.68 -7.78 -5.66
N VAL A 78 6.81 -6.48 -5.44
CA VAL A 78 7.05 -5.86 -4.13
C VAL A 78 5.75 -5.32 -3.57
N LEU A 79 5.40 -5.69 -2.34
CA LEU A 79 4.27 -5.11 -1.62
C LEU A 79 4.64 -3.72 -1.11
N ILE A 80 3.80 -2.74 -1.40
CA ILE A 80 3.92 -1.35 -0.94
C ILE A 80 2.68 -1.04 -0.11
N MET A 81 2.84 -0.35 1.01
CA MET A 81 1.75 0.04 1.90
C MET A 81 1.93 1.48 2.39
N THR A 82 0.83 2.19 2.57
CA THR A 82 0.80 3.49 3.28
C THR A 82 -0.38 3.52 4.24
N ASN A 83 -0.25 4.30 5.32
CA ASN A 83 -1.33 4.56 6.27
C ASN A 83 -1.73 6.05 6.31
N GLY A 84 -1.12 6.87 5.46
CA GLY A 84 -1.39 8.31 5.37
C GLY A 84 -0.85 9.15 6.52
N VAL A 85 -0.01 8.59 7.40
CA VAL A 85 0.57 9.27 8.57
C VAL A 85 2.08 9.04 8.65
N ASP A 86 2.53 7.81 8.36
CA ASP A 86 3.94 7.45 8.29
C ASP A 86 4.39 7.43 6.81
N ASP A 87 5.70 7.44 6.59
CA ASP A 87 6.27 7.23 5.26
C ASP A 87 5.73 5.93 4.65
N PRO A 88 5.44 5.90 3.34
CA PRO A 88 5.08 4.66 2.67
C PRO A 88 6.13 3.58 2.88
N GLN A 89 5.66 2.36 3.04
CA GLN A 89 6.49 1.20 3.38
C GLN A 89 6.53 0.22 2.21
N PHE A 90 7.63 -0.50 2.06
CA PHE A 90 7.68 -1.68 1.20
C PHE A 90 8.15 -2.91 1.98
N TRP A 91 7.65 -4.09 1.59
CA TRP A 91 8.14 -5.33 2.17
C TRP A 91 9.43 -5.75 1.48
N ALA A 92 10.54 -5.65 2.21
CA ALA A 92 11.86 -5.99 1.70
C ALA A 92 11.91 -7.47 1.26
N LEU A 93 12.41 -7.72 0.06
CA LEU A 93 12.56 -9.06 -0.48
C LEU A 93 13.87 -9.71 0.01
N SER A 94 13.85 -11.02 0.14
CA SER A 94 15.05 -11.84 0.35
C SER A 94 15.35 -12.59 -0.94
N SER A 95 16.49 -12.30 -1.57
CA SER A 95 16.86 -12.91 -2.87
C SER A 95 15.76 -12.75 -3.93
N GLY A 96 15.11 -11.58 -3.97
CA GLY A 96 14.07 -11.25 -4.95
C GLY A 96 12.68 -11.84 -4.66
N VAL A 97 12.46 -12.50 -3.51
CA VAL A 97 11.17 -13.08 -3.13
C VAL A 97 10.72 -12.59 -1.75
N PRO A 98 9.40 -12.48 -1.50
CA PRO A 98 8.86 -12.21 -0.17
C PRO A 98 9.32 -13.28 0.84
N SER A 99 9.69 -12.85 2.03
CA SER A 99 10.15 -13.73 3.10
C SER A 99 9.68 -13.25 4.46
N ILE A 100 9.17 -14.15 5.29
CA ILE A 100 8.81 -13.83 6.68
C ILE A 100 10.05 -13.46 7.54
N GLY A 101 11.26 -13.72 7.04
CA GLY A 101 12.52 -13.31 7.70
C GLY A 101 12.90 -11.85 7.43
N THR A 102 12.19 -11.15 6.56
CA THR A 102 12.42 -9.72 6.26
C THR A 102 11.35 -8.84 6.91
N LYS A 103 11.68 -7.57 7.07
CA LYS A 103 10.80 -6.56 7.65
C LYS A 103 10.30 -5.59 6.57
N MET A 104 9.24 -4.85 6.89
CA MET A 104 8.90 -3.64 6.16
C MET A 104 10.04 -2.62 6.32
N ALA A 105 10.22 -1.80 5.31
CA ALA A 105 11.18 -0.70 5.29
C ALA A 105 10.52 0.55 4.71
N ASP A 106 10.99 1.72 5.12
CA ASP A 106 10.56 2.99 4.55
C ASP A 106 10.89 3.02 3.06
N LEU A 107 9.96 3.53 2.24
CA LEU A 107 10.12 3.54 0.79
C LEU A 107 11.35 4.36 0.39
N THR A 108 12.25 3.74 -0.35
CA THR A 108 13.54 4.34 -0.72
C THR A 108 13.35 5.66 -1.46
N ASN A 109 14.12 6.67 -1.07
CA ASN A 109 14.10 8.02 -1.65
C ASN A 109 12.70 8.69 -1.65
N TRP A 110 11.81 8.26 -0.77
CA TRP A 110 10.58 8.99 -0.51
C TRP A 110 10.92 10.38 0.03
N PRO A 111 10.26 11.46 -0.42
CA PRO A 111 10.58 12.81 0.05
C PRO A 111 10.37 12.95 1.56
N ALA A 112 11.34 13.57 2.23
CA ALA A 112 11.28 13.76 3.68
C ALA A 112 10.06 14.60 4.10
N SER A 113 9.48 14.28 5.25
CA SER A 113 8.29 14.95 5.78
C SER A 113 7.11 14.96 4.80
N THR A 114 6.97 13.91 4.03
CA THR A 114 5.90 13.75 3.04
C THR A 114 5.11 12.49 3.35
N GLU A 115 3.79 12.59 3.42
CA GLU A 115 2.86 11.47 3.56
C GLU A 115 1.91 11.45 2.36
N CYS A 116 1.33 10.30 2.05
CA CYS A 116 0.28 10.19 1.05
C CYS A 116 -0.88 9.33 1.54
N LYS A 117 -2.09 9.74 1.25
CA LYS A 117 -3.30 9.03 1.68
C LYS A 117 -3.49 7.71 0.95
N SER A 118 -3.10 7.64 -0.32
CA SER A 118 -3.16 6.44 -1.14
C SER A 118 -1.92 6.32 -2.01
N ILE A 119 -1.48 5.10 -2.24
CA ILE A 119 -0.40 4.76 -3.16
C ILE A 119 -0.82 3.57 -4.01
N LYS A 120 -0.60 3.67 -5.33
CA LYS A 120 -1.00 2.65 -6.30
C LYS A 120 0.11 2.37 -7.30
N ALA A 121 0.23 1.14 -7.71
CA ALA A 121 1.07 0.77 -8.84
C ALA A 121 0.32 1.01 -10.15
N PHE A 122 1.00 1.60 -11.11
CA PHE A 122 0.54 1.73 -12.48
C PHE A 122 1.70 1.48 -13.43
N ARG A 123 1.61 0.41 -14.21
CA ARG A 123 2.74 -0.10 -15.01
C ARG A 123 3.98 -0.31 -14.14
N SER A 124 5.07 0.37 -14.42
CA SER A 124 6.33 0.32 -13.66
C SER A 124 6.48 1.44 -12.63
N PHE A 125 5.46 2.28 -12.44
CA PHE A 125 5.48 3.46 -11.57
C PHE A 125 4.67 3.24 -10.30
N LEU A 126 5.01 3.96 -9.24
CA LEU A 126 4.13 4.22 -8.11
C LEU A 126 3.48 5.59 -8.27
N ILE A 127 2.18 5.65 -8.00
CA ILE A 127 1.40 6.88 -8.00
C ILE A 127 0.95 7.15 -6.57
N ALA A 128 1.39 8.25 -6.00
CA ALA A 128 0.96 8.74 -4.69
C ALA A 128 -0.13 9.80 -4.85
N LEU A 129 -1.16 9.72 -4.04
CA LEU A 129 -2.37 10.53 -4.16
C LEU A 129 -2.69 11.21 -2.83
N ASN A 130 -3.17 12.48 -2.91
CA ASN A 130 -3.57 13.26 -1.74
C ASN A 130 -2.40 13.37 -0.76
N VAL A 131 -1.42 14.14 -1.18
CA VAL A 131 -0.11 14.26 -0.53
C VAL A 131 -0.16 15.32 0.58
N THR A 132 0.59 15.10 1.62
CA THR A 132 0.88 16.09 2.68
C THR A 132 2.39 16.29 2.72
N GLU A 133 2.86 17.51 2.57
CA GLU A 133 4.29 17.84 2.57
C GLU A 133 4.59 18.87 3.66
N SER A 134 5.50 18.54 4.55
CA SER A 134 5.88 19.39 5.70
C SER A 134 4.67 19.88 6.50
N GLY A 135 3.67 19.00 6.68
CA GLY A 135 2.43 19.29 7.38
C GLY A 135 1.39 20.08 6.58
N THR A 136 1.71 20.52 5.36
CA THR A 136 0.76 21.17 4.45
C THR A 136 0.08 20.14 3.56
N LYS A 137 -1.26 20.15 3.56
CA LYS A 137 -2.04 19.17 2.81
C LYS A 137 -2.32 19.64 1.38
N TYR A 138 -1.88 18.87 0.42
CA TYR A 138 -2.11 19.04 -1.01
C TYR A 138 -3.07 17.95 -1.51
N SER A 139 -4.33 18.08 -1.17
CA SER A 139 -5.35 17.04 -1.40
C SER A 139 -5.65 16.77 -2.87
N ASN A 140 -5.21 17.64 -3.78
CA ASN A 140 -5.41 17.54 -5.23
C ASN A 140 -4.13 17.16 -6.00
N VAL A 141 -3.03 16.92 -5.29
CA VAL A 141 -1.75 16.58 -5.91
C VAL A 141 -1.65 15.07 -6.14
N VAL A 142 -1.19 14.74 -7.32
CA VAL A 142 -0.75 13.41 -7.77
C VAL A 142 0.75 13.48 -7.95
N LYS A 143 1.49 12.60 -7.29
CA LYS A 143 2.94 12.50 -7.41
C LYS A 143 3.28 11.10 -7.92
N TRP A 144 4.24 10.99 -8.84
CA TRP A 144 4.67 9.70 -9.36
C TRP A 144 6.18 9.54 -9.30
N SER A 145 6.59 8.30 -9.14
CA SER A 145 7.99 7.90 -9.05
C SER A 145 8.66 7.75 -10.43
N THR A 146 9.96 7.48 -10.42
CA THR A 146 10.63 6.83 -11.57
C THR A 146 10.14 5.42 -11.78
N GLU A 147 10.44 4.83 -12.93
CA GLU A 147 10.23 3.41 -13.18
C GLU A 147 10.98 2.53 -12.17
N ALA A 148 10.34 1.45 -11.77
CA ALA A 148 10.95 0.39 -10.98
C ALA A 148 11.20 -0.84 -11.84
N ALA A 149 12.37 -1.45 -11.71
CA ALA A 149 12.65 -2.75 -12.27
C ALA A 149 11.91 -3.86 -11.50
N ILE A 150 11.84 -5.06 -12.09
CA ILE A 150 11.24 -6.22 -11.44
C ILE A 150 11.90 -6.46 -10.08
N GLN A 151 11.09 -6.70 -9.03
CA GLN A 151 11.54 -6.96 -7.66
C GLN A 151 12.30 -5.81 -6.99
N THR A 152 12.11 -4.59 -7.49
CA THR A 152 12.69 -3.38 -6.89
C THR A 152 11.61 -2.35 -6.57
N VAL A 153 12.00 -1.31 -5.84
CA VAL A 153 11.21 -0.08 -5.64
C VAL A 153 11.80 1.04 -6.49
N PRO A 154 11.03 2.10 -6.79
CA PRO A 154 11.53 3.24 -7.55
C PRO A 154 12.76 3.89 -6.92
N SER A 155 13.63 4.44 -7.76
CA SER A 155 14.89 5.05 -7.31
C SER A 155 14.76 6.54 -7.05
N SER A 156 13.69 7.21 -7.49
CA SER A 156 13.50 8.65 -7.29
C SER A 156 12.03 9.07 -7.29
N TRP A 157 11.75 10.15 -6.58
CA TRP A 157 10.50 10.89 -6.53
C TRP A 157 10.74 12.39 -6.81
N ASP A 158 11.93 12.76 -7.30
CA ASP A 158 12.35 14.13 -7.50
C ASP A 158 11.76 14.70 -8.79
N GLU A 159 10.68 15.46 -8.66
CA GLU A 159 9.99 16.15 -9.74
C GLU A 159 10.78 17.32 -10.32
N THR A 160 11.81 17.79 -9.61
CA THR A 160 12.63 18.92 -10.07
C THR A 160 13.76 18.51 -11.00
N SER A 161 14.08 17.22 -11.04
CA SER A 161 15.17 16.68 -11.85
C SER A 161 14.74 16.44 -13.29
N ALA A 162 15.29 17.16 -14.23
CA ALA A 162 15.05 16.95 -15.66
C ALA A 162 15.61 15.64 -16.23
N THR A 163 16.31 14.84 -15.42
CA THR A 163 16.96 13.59 -15.85
C THR A 163 16.20 12.33 -15.43
N VAL A 164 15.07 12.47 -14.72
CA VAL A 164 14.24 11.37 -14.27
C VAL A 164 12.78 11.58 -14.69
N ASP A 165 12.02 10.48 -14.76
CA ASP A 165 10.61 10.52 -15.16
C ASP A 165 9.65 10.77 -13.97
N ALA A 166 10.19 10.97 -12.76
CA ALA A 166 9.39 11.33 -11.60
C ALA A 166 8.77 12.72 -11.78
N GLY A 167 7.60 12.93 -11.20
CA GLY A 167 6.94 14.22 -11.30
C GLY A 167 5.73 14.34 -10.39
N GLU A 168 5.09 15.51 -10.44
CA GLU A 168 3.85 15.77 -9.76
C GLU A 168 2.92 16.64 -10.60
N TYR A 169 1.64 16.58 -10.30
CA TYR A 169 0.62 17.43 -10.94
C TYR A 169 -0.53 17.72 -10.00
N GLU A 170 -0.96 18.97 -9.96
CA GLU A 170 -2.14 19.38 -9.21
C GLU A 170 -3.39 19.34 -10.10
N LEU A 171 -4.39 18.54 -9.71
CA LEU A 171 -5.70 18.47 -10.37
C LEU A 171 -6.61 19.58 -9.84
N ALA A 172 -6.33 20.82 -10.24
CA ALA A 172 -7.02 22.02 -9.76
C ALA A 172 -8.35 22.31 -10.52
N ASP A 173 -8.61 21.62 -11.63
CA ASP A 173 -9.77 21.90 -12.51
C ASP A 173 -11.13 21.59 -11.85
N SER A 174 -11.16 20.73 -10.84
CA SER A 174 -12.34 20.45 -10.03
C SER A 174 -12.06 20.65 -8.56
N LYS A 175 -13.11 20.96 -7.81
CA LYS A 175 -13.06 21.01 -6.34
C LYS A 175 -13.06 19.59 -5.77
N GLY A 176 -12.85 19.49 -4.46
CA GLY A 176 -12.84 18.22 -3.76
C GLY A 176 -11.47 17.55 -3.73
N ALA A 177 -11.23 16.78 -2.70
CA ALA A 177 -9.98 16.06 -2.51
C ALA A 177 -9.93 14.79 -3.37
N ILE A 178 -8.73 14.35 -3.72
CA ILE A 178 -8.51 13.01 -4.28
C ILE A 178 -8.79 11.99 -3.18
N LEU A 179 -9.65 11.03 -3.50
CA LEU A 179 -10.04 9.94 -2.60
C LEU A 179 -9.17 8.71 -2.82
N ASP A 180 -9.03 8.30 -4.08
CA ASP A 180 -8.25 7.11 -4.47
C ASP A 180 -7.96 7.13 -5.97
N GLY A 181 -7.22 6.13 -6.45
CA GLY A 181 -6.96 5.90 -7.87
C GLY A 181 -6.93 4.42 -8.19
N LEU A 182 -7.21 4.09 -9.44
CA LEU A 182 -7.27 2.72 -9.93
C LEU A 182 -6.73 2.62 -11.36
N PRO A 183 -5.81 1.68 -11.63
CA PRO A 183 -5.42 1.36 -13.00
C PRO A 183 -6.60 0.72 -13.75
N LEU A 184 -6.87 1.22 -14.95
CA LEU A 184 -7.87 0.69 -15.86
C LEU A 184 -7.24 0.49 -17.24
N THR A 185 -6.82 -0.72 -17.52
CA THR A 185 -6.11 -1.12 -18.75
C THR A 185 -4.84 -0.26 -18.98
N ASP A 186 -4.88 0.72 -19.85
CA ASP A 186 -3.77 1.60 -20.23
C ASP A 186 -3.83 2.99 -19.59
N LYS A 187 -4.87 3.24 -18.80
CA LYS A 187 -5.12 4.52 -18.12
C LYS A 187 -5.09 4.35 -16.62
N PHE A 188 -4.81 5.44 -15.93
CA PHE A 188 -4.97 5.53 -14.49
C PHE A 188 -6.12 6.47 -14.18
N MET A 189 -7.16 5.95 -13.53
CA MET A 189 -8.34 6.72 -13.15
C MET A 189 -8.15 7.28 -11.74
N ILE A 190 -8.43 8.55 -11.56
CA ILE A 190 -8.32 9.24 -10.28
C ILE A 190 -9.73 9.68 -9.84
N TYR A 191 -10.11 9.24 -8.65
CA TYR A 191 -11.40 9.57 -8.06
C TYR A 191 -11.24 10.71 -7.06
N LYS A 192 -11.99 11.79 -7.29
CA LYS A 192 -12.15 12.90 -6.35
C LYS A 192 -13.53 12.86 -5.72
N GLU A 193 -13.79 13.75 -4.76
CA GLU A 193 -15.10 13.82 -4.10
C GLU A 193 -16.25 14.11 -5.06
N ASP A 194 -15.97 14.82 -6.14
CA ASP A 194 -16.99 15.33 -7.08
C ASP A 194 -16.69 15.06 -8.56
N SER A 195 -15.59 14.37 -8.88
CA SER A 195 -15.16 14.14 -10.27
C SER A 195 -14.28 12.92 -10.43
N VAL A 196 -14.08 12.50 -11.67
CA VAL A 196 -13.17 11.39 -12.07
C VAL A 196 -12.30 11.89 -13.22
N TYR A 197 -11.01 11.63 -13.14
CA TYR A 197 -9.99 11.93 -14.14
C TYR A 197 -9.40 10.68 -14.76
#